data_8e6927695a4465a6f59317e188903621
#
_entry.id   8e6927695a4465a6f59317e188903621
#
_cell.length_a   1.000
_cell.length_b   1.000
_cell.length_c   1.000
_cell.angle_alpha   90.00
_cell.angle_beta   90.00
_cell.angle_gamma   90.00
#
_symmetry.space_group_name_H-M   'P 1'
#
loop_
_entity.id
_entity.type
_entity.pdbx_description
1 polymer ?
#
loop_
_entity_poly.entity_id
_entity_poly.type
_entity_poly.pdbx_seq_one_letter_code
_entity_poly.pdbx_strand_id
1 'polypeptide(L)'
;MQISVTPDTFKLAQVFTISRGSRTEAKVLTVRIERDGVTGLGECVPYARYGETLESVTAEIEGLPESFSREELQLLLPAGAARNAVDCAMWDLEAKQAGKRVWELAGLPEPEPEITAYTLSLDSPENMQAQAAKNAHRPLLKIKLGTADDMARLEAVRAGAPDARIIVDANEGWSAEVYADLAPHLVRLGVALVEQPLPAGEDDALIGMDRPVPVCADESCHDRESLSSLDGKYDVINIKLDKTGGLTEALKLREAALARGFEVMVGCMVGSSLAMAPATLVAQGAVVTDLDGPLLLAEDRDTPLEFDDKGVHPPQAALWG
;
A
#
# COMPACT_ATOMS: atom_id res chain seq x y z
N MET A 1 2.25 30.14 2.86
CA MET A 1 1.56 28.86 2.75
C MET A 1 1.12 28.47 4.17
N GLN A 2 -0.13 28.05 4.34
CA GLN A 2 -0.63 27.62 5.66
C GLN A 2 -0.82 26.10 5.61
N ILE A 3 -0.24 25.38 6.58
CA ILE A 3 -0.37 23.94 6.73
C ILE A 3 -1.13 23.66 8.01
N SER A 4 -2.09 22.75 7.96
CA SER A 4 -2.78 22.22 9.13
C SER A 4 -2.84 20.70 9.07
N VAL A 5 -2.74 20.07 10.23
CA VAL A 5 -2.77 18.61 10.41
C VAL A 5 -3.94 18.27 11.32
N THR A 6 -4.74 17.30 10.93
CA THR A 6 -5.89 16.84 11.70
C THR A 6 -5.84 15.32 11.84
N PRO A 7 -5.89 14.77 13.06
CA PRO A 7 -6.04 13.34 13.26
C PRO A 7 -7.48 12.92 12.98
N ASP A 8 -7.66 11.91 12.13
CA ASP A 8 -8.94 11.28 11.85
C ASP A 8 -8.91 9.82 12.28
N THR A 9 -10.06 9.28 12.66
CA THR A 9 -10.21 7.87 13.05
C THR A 9 -11.39 7.26 12.30
N PHE A 10 -11.10 6.22 11.53
CA PHE A 10 -12.09 5.45 10.78
C PHE A 10 -12.27 4.08 11.44
N LYS A 11 -13.51 3.71 11.76
CA LYS A 11 -13.83 2.35 12.23
C LYS A 11 -13.67 1.36 11.09
N LEU A 12 -13.14 0.18 11.38
CA LEU A 12 -13.09 -0.92 10.43
C LEU A 12 -14.43 -1.65 10.41
N ALA A 13 -14.83 -2.13 9.23
CA ALA A 13 -16.05 -2.93 9.06
C ALA A 13 -15.98 -4.28 9.80
N GLN A 14 -14.76 -4.79 9.99
CA GLN A 14 -14.46 -6.01 10.75
C GLN A 14 -13.11 -5.84 11.45
N VAL A 15 -12.82 -6.70 12.42
CA VAL A 15 -11.48 -6.78 13.03
C VAL A 15 -10.47 -7.14 11.94
N PHE A 16 -9.41 -6.38 11.81
CA PHE A 16 -8.32 -6.63 10.87
C PHE A 16 -7.12 -7.18 11.61
N THR A 17 -6.73 -8.39 11.29
CA THR A 17 -5.64 -9.14 11.94
C THR A 17 -4.55 -9.50 10.95
N ILE A 18 -3.31 -9.26 11.33
CA ILE A 18 -2.09 -9.73 10.65
C ILE A 18 -1.23 -10.50 11.66
N SER A 19 -0.09 -11.06 11.24
CA SER A 19 0.85 -11.77 12.13
C SER A 19 1.27 -10.95 13.35
N ARG A 20 1.32 -9.60 13.24
CA ARG A 20 1.77 -8.67 14.30
C ARG A 20 0.65 -8.12 15.20
N GLY A 21 -0.61 -8.50 15.01
CA GLY A 21 -1.71 -8.07 15.88
C GLY A 21 -3.00 -7.70 15.16
N SER A 22 -3.97 -7.22 15.94
CA SER A 22 -5.31 -6.89 15.47
C SER A 22 -5.67 -5.44 15.73
N ARG A 23 -6.52 -4.87 14.86
CA ARG A 23 -7.06 -3.52 15.02
C ARG A 23 -8.53 -3.46 14.63
N THR A 24 -9.26 -2.50 15.19
CA THR A 24 -10.69 -2.24 14.93
C THR A 24 -10.93 -0.86 14.34
N GLU A 25 -9.86 -0.06 14.22
CA GLU A 25 -9.88 1.29 13.67
C GLU A 25 -8.60 1.60 12.91
N ALA A 26 -8.70 2.49 11.93
CA ALA A 26 -7.57 3.12 11.25
C ALA A 26 -7.44 4.55 11.76
N LYS A 27 -6.24 4.90 12.24
CA LYS A 27 -5.89 6.26 12.66
C LYS A 27 -4.98 6.87 11.61
N VAL A 28 -5.39 8.01 11.09
CA VAL A 28 -4.71 8.70 10.00
C VAL A 28 -4.47 10.15 10.34
N LEU A 29 -3.58 10.81 9.61
CA LEU A 29 -3.42 12.26 9.64
C LEU A 29 -3.83 12.82 8.28
N THR A 30 -4.77 13.77 8.29
CA THR A 30 -5.12 14.58 7.13
C THR A 30 -4.34 15.88 7.17
N VAL A 31 -3.59 16.13 6.10
CA VAL A 31 -2.87 17.39 5.88
C VAL A 31 -3.65 18.25 4.90
N ARG A 32 -3.85 19.51 5.29
CA ARG A 32 -4.43 20.55 4.46
C ARG A 32 -3.40 21.66 4.25
N ILE A 33 -3.11 21.95 3.00
CA ILE A 33 -2.22 23.05 2.61
C ILE A 33 -3.06 24.11 1.90
N GLU A 34 -2.97 25.35 2.36
CA GLU A 34 -3.69 26.48 1.78
C GLU A 34 -2.71 27.53 1.26
N ARG A 35 -2.87 27.94 0.01
CA ARG A 35 -2.08 28.98 -0.65
C ARG A 35 -2.92 29.70 -1.69
N ASP A 36 -2.97 31.03 -1.59
CA ASP A 36 -3.70 31.93 -2.53
C ASP A 36 -5.18 31.55 -2.70
N GLY A 37 -5.84 31.12 -1.60
CA GLY A 37 -7.24 30.72 -1.58
C GLY A 37 -7.53 29.33 -2.19
N VAL A 38 -6.51 28.59 -2.59
CA VAL A 38 -6.62 27.22 -3.07
C VAL A 38 -6.16 26.25 -1.99
N THR A 39 -6.84 25.11 -1.88
CA THR A 39 -6.54 24.08 -0.88
C THR A 39 -6.14 22.77 -1.54
N GLY A 40 -5.01 22.22 -1.09
CA GLY A 40 -4.60 20.86 -1.38
C GLY A 40 -4.76 19.96 -0.14
N LEU A 41 -5.08 18.70 -0.37
CA LEU A 41 -5.30 17.68 0.65
C LEU A 41 -4.35 16.50 0.46
N GLY A 42 -3.91 15.91 1.57
CA GLY A 42 -3.17 14.65 1.60
C GLY A 42 -3.46 13.90 2.89
N GLU A 43 -3.25 12.61 2.87
CA GLU A 43 -3.45 11.75 4.02
C GLU A 43 -2.27 10.82 4.18
N CYS A 44 -1.90 10.50 5.42
CA CYS A 44 -0.95 9.44 5.72
C CYS A 44 -1.40 8.58 6.89
N VAL A 45 -0.80 7.40 6.98
CA VAL A 45 -1.01 6.44 8.04
C VAL A 45 0.31 6.23 8.78
N PRO A 46 0.56 6.94 9.90
CA PRO A 46 1.74 6.70 10.73
C PRO A 46 1.83 5.23 11.15
N TYR A 47 2.97 4.58 10.93
CA TYR A 47 3.10 3.15 11.13
C TYR A 47 4.16 2.80 12.16
N ALA A 48 3.71 2.20 13.27
CA ALA A 48 4.57 1.88 14.43
C ALA A 48 5.76 0.97 14.08
N ARG A 49 5.64 0.10 13.05
CA ARG A 49 6.75 -0.76 12.55
C ARG A 49 7.94 0.08 12.08
N TYR A 50 7.70 1.32 11.65
CA TYR A 50 8.72 2.27 11.19
C TYR A 50 9.03 3.35 12.23
N GLY A 51 8.56 3.17 13.48
CA GLY A 51 8.81 4.10 14.59
C GLY A 51 7.93 5.35 14.57
N GLU A 52 6.89 5.38 13.74
CA GLU A 52 6.00 6.53 13.59
C GLU A 52 4.80 6.45 14.53
N THR A 53 4.39 7.60 15.04
CA THR A 53 3.13 7.81 15.79
C THR A 53 2.40 9.04 15.23
N LEU A 54 1.12 9.19 15.58
CA LEU A 54 0.37 10.41 15.20
C LEU A 54 1.09 11.67 15.68
N GLU A 55 1.60 11.64 16.90
CA GLU A 55 2.28 12.77 17.54
C GLU A 55 3.61 13.10 16.87
N SER A 56 4.45 12.07 16.56
CA SER A 56 5.76 12.30 15.93
C SER A 56 5.59 12.85 14.51
N VAL A 57 4.70 12.26 13.72
CA VAL A 57 4.41 12.71 12.35
C VAL A 57 3.79 14.11 12.32
N THR A 58 2.88 14.42 13.27
CA THR A 58 2.34 15.78 13.40
C THR A 58 3.45 16.78 13.70
N ALA A 59 4.35 16.46 14.66
CA ALA A 59 5.45 17.36 15.02
C ALA A 59 6.43 17.58 13.85
N GLU A 60 6.72 16.56 13.03
CA GLU A 60 7.54 16.70 11.82
C GLU A 60 6.91 17.66 10.82
N ILE A 61 5.60 17.55 10.59
CA ILE A 61 4.87 18.41 9.65
C ILE A 61 4.79 19.85 10.18
N GLU A 62 4.51 20.04 11.47
CA GLU A 62 4.44 21.35 12.11
C GLU A 62 5.82 22.04 12.19
N GLY A 63 6.91 21.28 12.15
CA GLY A 63 8.28 21.78 12.10
C GLY A 63 8.75 22.30 10.74
N LEU A 64 7.93 22.14 9.70
CA LEU A 64 8.29 22.61 8.35
C LEU A 64 8.36 24.13 8.26
N PRO A 65 9.22 24.69 7.39
CA PRO A 65 9.27 26.13 7.11
C PRO A 65 7.92 26.67 6.58
N GLU A 66 7.67 27.97 6.75
CA GLU A 66 6.46 28.63 6.23
C GLU A 66 6.30 28.53 4.71
N SER A 67 7.40 28.33 3.99
CA SER A 67 7.41 28.22 2.52
C SER A 67 8.50 27.29 2.04
N PHE A 68 8.15 26.39 1.16
CA PHE A 68 9.05 25.45 0.46
C PHE A 68 8.37 24.94 -0.81
N SER A 69 9.17 24.46 -1.74
CA SER A 69 8.71 23.74 -2.93
C SER A 69 8.59 22.24 -2.64
N ARG A 70 7.90 21.50 -3.51
CA ARG A 70 7.78 20.04 -3.42
C ARG A 70 9.14 19.35 -3.59
N GLU A 71 10.07 19.92 -4.36
CA GLU A 71 11.45 19.46 -4.48
C GLU A 71 12.22 19.65 -3.17
N GLU A 72 12.08 20.82 -2.53
CA GLU A 72 12.72 21.09 -1.24
C GLU A 72 12.16 20.18 -0.13
N LEU A 73 10.87 19.84 -0.17
CA LEU A 73 10.26 18.90 0.77
C LEU A 73 10.99 17.56 0.81
N GLN A 74 11.50 17.08 -0.34
CA GLN A 74 12.23 15.81 -0.41
C GLN A 74 13.55 15.84 0.40
N LEU A 75 14.07 17.04 0.71
CA LEU A 75 15.27 17.27 1.50
C LEU A 75 14.94 17.64 2.97
N LEU A 76 13.77 18.23 3.21
CA LEU A 76 13.32 18.67 4.53
C LEU A 76 12.82 17.53 5.40
N LEU A 77 12.17 16.53 4.82
CA LEU A 77 11.66 15.37 5.52
C LEU A 77 12.23 14.06 4.93
N PRO A 78 12.52 13.07 5.78
CA PRO A 78 12.86 11.73 5.32
C PRO A 78 11.67 11.07 4.62
N ALA A 79 11.91 9.94 3.94
CA ALA A 79 10.84 9.07 3.47
C ALA A 79 10.00 8.59 4.67
N GLY A 80 8.68 8.59 4.53
CA GLY A 80 7.76 8.22 5.61
C GLY A 80 6.43 8.96 5.53
N ALA A 81 5.60 8.76 6.53
CA ALA A 81 4.22 9.24 6.57
C ALA A 81 4.11 10.77 6.51
N ALA A 82 4.98 11.50 7.24
CA ALA A 82 4.96 12.97 7.24
C ALA A 82 5.17 13.54 5.84
N ARG A 83 6.23 13.10 5.16
CA ARG A 83 6.50 13.54 3.79
C ARG A 83 5.41 13.13 2.83
N ASN A 84 4.85 11.91 2.97
CA ASN A 84 3.75 11.43 2.13
C ASN A 84 2.56 12.39 2.15
N ALA A 85 2.03 12.69 3.33
CA ALA A 85 0.85 13.56 3.44
C ALA A 85 1.09 14.96 2.86
N VAL A 86 2.26 15.55 3.12
CA VAL A 86 2.60 16.89 2.63
C VAL A 86 2.85 16.88 1.11
N ASP A 87 3.59 15.90 0.59
CA ASP A 87 3.86 15.76 -0.84
C ASP A 87 2.56 15.61 -1.65
N CYS A 88 1.66 14.72 -1.19
CA CYS A 88 0.38 14.50 -1.85
C CYS A 88 -0.54 15.74 -1.76
N ALA A 89 -0.53 16.46 -0.62
CA ALA A 89 -1.26 17.72 -0.50
C ALA A 89 -0.70 18.81 -1.43
N MET A 90 0.61 18.86 -1.64
CA MET A 90 1.24 19.80 -2.57
C MET A 90 0.90 19.47 -4.03
N TRP A 91 0.90 18.19 -4.41
CA TRP A 91 0.46 17.77 -5.74
C TRP A 91 -0.99 18.21 -6.02
N ASP A 92 -1.89 17.98 -5.08
CA ASP A 92 -3.30 18.40 -5.19
C ASP A 92 -3.45 19.92 -5.29
N LEU A 93 -2.71 20.66 -4.45
CA LEU A 93 -2.68 22.12 -4.48
C LEU A 93 -2.19 22.66 -5.84
N GLU A 94 -1.06 22.16 -6.32
CA GLU A 94 -0.44 22.59 -7.58
C GLU A 94 -1.34 22.28 -8.78
N ALA A 95 -1.99 21.13 -8.80
CA ALA A 95 -2.96 20.74 -9.82
C ALA A 95 -4.14 21.72 -9.87
N LYS A 96 -4.75 21.99 -8.71
CA LYS A 96 -5.87 22.92 -8.59
C LYS A 96 -5.48 24.36 -8.98
N GLN A 97 -4.29 24.82 -8.60
CA GLN A 97 -3.79 26.14 -9.01
C GLN A 97 -3.52 26.23 -10.53
N ALA A 98 -3.09 25.14 -11.13
CA ALA A 98 -2.85 25.06 -12.57
C ALA A 98 -4.12 24.81 -13.40
N GLY A 99 -5.25 24.47 -12.77
CA GLY A 99 -6.47 24.05 -13.45
C GLY A 99 -6.29 22.73 -14.23
N LYS A 100 -5.46 21.84 -13.74
CA LYS A 100 -5.10 20.54 -14.33
C LYS A 100 -5.36 19.41 -13.34
N ARG A 101 -5.37 18.19 -13.85
CA ARG A 101 -5.31 17.00 -13.01
C ARG A 101 -3.86 16.68 -12.65
N VAL A 102 -3.64 15.99 -11.53
CA VAL A 102 -2.27 15.63 -11.09
C VAL A 102 -1.55 14.76 -12.12
N TRP A 103 -2.23 13.84 -12.77
CA TRP A 103 -1.61 13.02 -13.81
C TRP A 103 -1.09 13.86 -15.00
N GLU A 104 -1.81 14.94 -15.38
CA GLU A 104 -1.34 15.87 -16.42
C GLU A 104 -0.08 16.63 -15.97
N LEU A 105 -0.04 17.10 -14.71
CA LEU A 105 1.15 17.76 -14.15
C LEU A 105 2.36 16.82 -14.05
N ALA A 106 2.11 15.57 -13.74
CA ALA A 106 3.14 14.54 -13.65
C ALA A 106 3.61 14.04 -15.02
N GLY A 107 2.93 14.46 -16.12
CA GLY A 107 3.24 13.97 -17.47
C GLY A 107 2.89 12.49 -17.68
N LEU A 108 1.91 11.99 -16.93
CA LEU A 108 1.42 10.62 -17.03
C LEU A 108 0.24 10.55 -18.01
N PRO A 109 -0.03 9.37 -18.59
CA PRO A 109 -1.29 9.13 -19.28
C PRO A 109 -2.49 9.31 -18.34
N GLU A 110 -3.67 9.56 -18.91
CA GLU A 110 -4.92 9.53 -18.14
C GLU A 110 -5.09 8.14 -17.51
N PRO A 111 -5.28 8.07 -16.18
CA PRO A 111 -5.37 6.79 -15.49
C PRO A 111 -6.70 6.10 -15.75
N GLU A 112 -6.66 4.77 -15.81
CA GLU A 112 -7.82 3.89 -15.95
C GLU A 112 -8.09 3.13 -14.64
N PRO A 113 -9.27 2.51 -14.45
CA PRO A 113 -9.52 1.63 -13.33
C PRO A 113 -8.57 0.43 -13.30
N GLU A 114 -8.12 0.05 -12.10
CA GLU A 114 -7.20 -1.09 -11.90
C GLU A 114 -7.84 -2.13 -10.97
N ILE A 115 -7.76 -3.42 -11.35
CA ILE A 115 -8.21 -4.50 -10.47
C ILE A 115 -7.42 -4.45 -9.16
N THR A 116 -8.11 -4.18 -8.06
CA THR A 116 -7.49 -4.18 -6.73
C THR A 116 -7.70 -5.50 -6.00
N ALA A 117 -6.72 -5.91 -5.22
CA ALA A 117 -6.88 -7.01 -4.27
C ALA A 117 -7.96 -6.67 -3.24
N TYR A 118 -8.55 -7.68 -2.65
CA TYR A 118 -9.34 -7.57 -1.43
C TYR A 118 -8.70 -8.44 -0.36
N THR A 119 -8.38 -7.83 0.79
CA THR A 119 -7.62 -8.49 1.84
C THR A 119 -8.53 -9.30 2.76
N LEU A 120 -8.22 -10.58 2.89
CA LEU A 120 -8.78 -11.46 3.91
C LEU A 120 -7.86 -11.43 5.13
N SER A 121 -8.42 -11.01 6.25
CA SER A 121 -7.75 -10.94 7.54
C SER A 121 -7.34 -12.34 8.04
N LEU A 122 -6.25 -12.41 8.80
CA LEU A 122 -5.82 -13.66 9.45
C LEU A 122 -6.86 -14.09 10.48
N ASP A 123 -7.33 -15.33 10.36
CA ASP A 123 -8.33 -15.95 11.24
C ASP A 123 -8.18 -17.48 11.23
N SER A 124 -9.13 -18.22 11.81
CA SER A 124 -9.18 -19.67 11.68
C SER A 124 -9.41 -20.09 10.22
N PRO A 125 -8.96 -21.29 9.82
CA PRO A 125 -9.20 -21.81 8.48
C PRO A 125 -10.68 -21.76 8.05
N GLU A 126 -11.60 -22.11 8.96
CA GLU A 126 -13.03 -22.12 8.70
C GLU A 126 -13.59 -20.71 8.42
N ASN A 127 -13.16 -19.72 9.22
CA ASN A 127 -13.56 -18.32 9.03
C ASN A 127 -12.97 -17.75 7.74
N MET A 128 -11.71 -18.06 7.44
CA MET A 128 -11.07 -17.62 6.20
C MET A 128 -11.72 -18.27 4.97
N GLN A 129 -12.13 -19.54 5.04
CA GLN A 129 -12.91 -20.18 3.97
C GLN A 129 -14.25 -19.46 3.75
N ALA A 130 -14.97 -19.16 4.82
CA ALA A 130 -16.26 -18.46 4.74
C ALA A 130 -16.09 -17.05 4.15
N GLN A 131 -15.03 -16.31 4.55
CA GLN A 131 -14.71 -15.01 4.01
C GLN A 131 -14.31 -15.10 2.51
N ALA A 132 -13.53 -16.10 2.14
CA ALA A 132 -13.16 -16.34 0.74
C ALA A 132 -14.41 -16.64 -0.11
N ALA A 133 -15.30 -17.49 0.35
CA ALA A 133 -16.55 -17.82 -0.36
C ALA A 133 -17.45 -16.58 -0.54
N LYS A 134 -17.55 -15.74 0.50
CA LYS A 134 -18.30 -14.45 0.42
C LYS A 134 -17.71 -13.50 -0.62
N ASN A 135 -16.39 -13.53 -0.82
CA ASN A 135 -15.66 -12.64 -1.72
C ASN A 135 -15.20 -13.34 -3.02
N ALA A 136 -15.68 -14.55 -3.32
CA ALA A 136 -15.28 -15.34 -4.50
C ALA A 136 -15.64 -14.67 -5.86
N HIS A 137 -16.51 -13.67 -5.85
CA HIS A 137 -16.82 -12.84 -7.01
C HIS A 137 -15.71 -11.86 -7.37
N ARG A 138 -14.76 -11.61 -6.45
CA ARG A 138 -13.63 -10.69 -6.68
C ARG A 138 -12.53 -11.41 -7.43
N PRO A 139 -11.93 -10.78 -8.45
CA PRO A 139 -10.91 -11.43 -9.29
C PRO A 139 -9.59 -11.66 -8.57
N LEU A 140 -9.29 -10.89 -7.51
CA LEU A 140 -8.02 -10.93 -6.78
C LEU A 140 -8.26 -10.86 -5.27
N LEU A 141 -7.77 -11.87 -4.54
CA LEU A 141 -7.78 -11.93 -3.09
C LEU A 141 -6.35 -11.88 -2.54
N LYS A 142 -6.13 -11.06 -1.53
CA LYS A 142 -4.90 -11.05 -0.72
C LYS A 142 -5.19 -11.73 0.60
N ILE A 143 -4.39 -12.71 1.00
CA ILE A 143 -4.57 -13.42 2.27
C ILE A 143 -3.41 -13.15 3.21
N LYS A 144 -3.76 -12.80 4.45
CA LYS A 144 -2.80 -12.61 5.52
C LYS A 144 -2.45 -13.94 6.14
N LEU A 145 -1.16 -14.25 6.19
CA LEU A 145 -0.56 -15.45 6.78
C LEU A 145 0.58 -15.03 7.74
N GLY A 146 1.50 -15.94 8.07
CA GLY A 146 2.65 -15.67 8.93
C GLY A 146 2.56 -16.36 10.30
N THR A 147 1.85 -17.52 10.38
CA THR A 147 1.68 -18.31 11.60
C THR A 147 1.76 -19.81 11.32
N ALA A 148 1.70 -20.64 12.38
CA ALA A 148 1.92 -22.08 12.27
C ALA A 148 0.89 -22.85 11.40
N ASP A 149 -0.36 -22.33 11.27
CA ASP A 149 -1.45 -23.04 10.58
C ASP A 149 -1.70 -22.55 9.16
N ASP A 150 -0.73 -21.90 8.56
CA ASP A 150 -0.88 -21.19 7.28
C ASP A 150 -1.26 -22.13 6.13
N MET A 151 -0.77 -23.38 6.16
CA MET A 151 -1.15 -24.37 5.14
C MET A 151 -2.65 -24.66 5.15
N ALA A 152 -3.22 -24.89 6.33
CA ALA A 152 -4.66 -25.16 6.48
C ALA A 152 -5.51 -23.94 6.06
N ARG A 153 -5.05 -22.74 6.39
CA ARG A 153 -5.70 -21.48 5.96
C ARG A 153 -5.69 -21.32 4.45
N LEU A 154 -4.54 -21.55 3.82
CA LEU A 154 -4.41 -21.43 2.37
C LEU A 154 -5.31 -22.42 1.63
N GLU A 155 -5.37 -23.69 2.08
CA GLU A 155 -6.28 -24.70 1.53
C GLU A 155 -7.75 -24.30 1.70
N ALA A 156 -8.10 -23.80 2.88
CA ALA A 156 -9.45 -23.34 3.19
C ALA A 156 -9.87 -22.15 2.30
N VAL A 157 -8.99 -21.16 2.11
CA VAL A 157 -9.26 -20.01 1.23
C VAL A 157 -9.42 -20.48 -0.22
N ARG A 158 -8.54 -21.34 -0.73
CA ARG A 158 -8.67 -21.89 -2.08
C ARG A 158 -9.96 -22.66 -2.28
N ALA A 159 -10.38 -23.43 -1.25
CA ALA A 159 -11.67 -24.14 -1.29
C ALA A 159 -12.86 -23.18 -1.31
N GLY A 160 -12.77 -22.04 -0.61
CA GLY A 160 -13.82 -21.01 -0.59
C GLY A 160 -13.90 -20.17 -1.87
N ALA A 161 -12.76 -19.96 -2.53
CA ALA A 161 -12.66 -19.15 -3.76
C ALA A 161 -11.79 -19.87 -4.82
N PRO A 162 -12.34 -20.92 -5.47
CA PRO A 162 -11.55 -21.81 -6.34
C PRO A 162 -10.98 -21.10 -7.57
N ASP A 163 -11.64 -20.09 -8.10
CA ASP A 163 -11.28 -19.40 -9.35
C ASP A 163 -10.56 -18.07 -9.13
N ALA A 164 -10.52 -17.55 -7.89
CA ALA A 164 -9.87 -16.28 -7.60
C ALA A 164 -8.35 -16.37 -7.78
N ARG A 165 -7.74 -15.32 -8.33
CA ARG A 165 -6.29 -15.12 -8.21
C ARG A 165 -5.98 -14.84 -6.74
N ILE A 166 -5.02 -15.56 -6.17
CA ILE A 166 -4.63 -15.41 -4.76
C ILE A 166 -3.20 -14.92 -4.67
N ILE A 167 -2.97 -13.90 -3.86
CA ILE A 167 -1.67 -13.50 -3.37
C ILE A 167 -1.61 -13.66 -1.86
N VAL A 168 -0.42 -13.93 -1.34
CA VAL A 168 -0.17 -14.17 0.08
C VAL A 168 0.71 -13.07 0.63
N ASP A 169 0.38 -12.56 1.81
CA ASP A 169 1.24 -11.66 2.56
C ASP A 169 1.54 -12.29 3.94
N ALA A 170 2.79 -12.68 4.12
CA ALA A 170 3.27 -13.29 5.36
C ALA A 170 3.64 -12.24 6.43
N ASN A 171 3.73 -10.97 6.05
CA ASN A 171 4.09 -9.87 6.94
C ASN A 171 5.31 -10.18 7.83
N GLU A 172 6.41 -10.65 7.24
CA GLU A 172 7.64 -11.03 7.95
C GLU A 172 7.50 -12.26 8.87
N GLY A 173 6.41 -13.03 8.77
CA GLY A 173 6.07 -14.07 9.74
C GLY A 173 6.71 -15.44 9.48
N TRP A 174 7.44 -15.65 8.39
CA TRP A 174 8.07 -16.92 8.06
C TRP A 174 9.58 -16.91 8.28
N SER A 175 10.15 -18.07 8.59
CA SER A 175 11.58 -18.33 8.43
C SER A 175 11.88 -18.86 7.03
N ALA A 176 13.17 -18.95 6.67
CA ALA A 176 13.61 -19.53 5.42
C ALA A 176 13.17 -20.99 5.26
N GLU A 177 13.19 -21.77 6.36
CA GLU A 177 12.74 -23.16 6.38
C GLU A 177 11.23 -23.25 6.15
N VAL A 178 10.44 -22.41 6.84
CA VAL A 178 8.98 -22.36 6.66
C VAL A 178 8.61 -21.99 5.22
N TYR A 179 9.29 -20.99 4.64
CA TYR A 179 9.09 -20.62 3.25
C TYR A 179 9.42 -21.79 2.29
N ALA A 180 10.55 -22.46 2.50
CA ALA A 180 10.96 -23.60 1.66
C ALA A 180 9.95 -24.76 1.72
N ASP A 181 9.44 -25.07 2.92
CA ASP A 181 8.42 -26.10 3.13
C ASP A 181 7.08 -25.74 2.47
N LEU A 182 6.70 -24.46 2.48
CA LEU A 182 5.44 -23.99 1.90
C LEU A 182 5.51 -23.84 0.37
N ALA A 183 6.66 -23.52 -0.20
CA ALA A 183 6.82 -23.16 -1.61
C ALA A 183 6.18 -24.15 -2.61
N PRO A 184 6.33 -25.50 -2.49
CA PRO A 184 5.63 -26.44 -3.37
C PRO A 184 4.11 -26.39 -3.24
N HIS A 185 3.60 -26.08 -2.05
CA HIS A 185 2.17 -25.98 -1.78
C HIS A 185 1.58 -24.70 -2.33
N LEU A 186 2.33 -23.60 -2.30
CA LEU A 186 1.94 -22.33 -2.92
C LEU A 186 1.69 -22.52 -4.41
N VAL A 187 2.60 -23.22 -5.10
CA VAL A 187 2.42 -23.59 -6.52
C VAL A 187 1.19 -24.47 -6.72
N ARG A 188 1.05 -25.55 -5.95
CA ARG A 188 -0.10 -26.48 -6.04
C ARG A 188 -1.44 -25.78 -5.87
N LEU A 189 -1.50 -24.78 -4.98
CA LEU A 189 -2.70 -24.00 -4.67
C LEU A 189 -2.86 -22.76 -5.56
N GLY A 190 -1.99 -22.58 -6.55
CA GLY A 190 -2.10 -21.51 -7.54
C GLY A 190 -1.93 -20.11 -6.94
N VAL A 191 -1.04 -19.96 -5.95
CA VAL A 191 -0.66 -18.64 -5.43
C VAL A 191 0.15 -17.89 -6.48
N ALA A 192 -0.22 -16.66 -6.77
CA ALA A 192 0.37 -15.86 -7.82
C ALA A 192 1.57 -15.01 -7.36
N LEU A 193 1.65 -14.71 -6.05
CA LEU A 193 2.71 -13.88 -5.47
C LEU A 193 2.76 -14.09 -3.95
N VAL A 194 3.97 -14.05 -3.40
CA VAL A 194 4.23 -14.05 -1.95
C VAL A 194 4.86 -12.73 -1.55
N GLU A 195 4.19 -11.96 -0.70
CA GLU A 195 4.66 -10.69 -0.17
C GLU A 195 5.36 -10.90 1.17
N GLN A 196 6.54 -10.34 1.31
CA GLN A 196 7.42 -10.28 2.49
C GLN A 196 7.40 -11.54 3.36
N PRO A 197 7.92 -12.66 2.86
CA PRO A 197 7.93 -13.90 3.65
C PRO A 197 8.82 -13.82 4.89
N LEU A 198 10.04 -13.28 4.76
CA LEU A 198 11.06 -13.20 5.80
C LEU A 198 11.16 -11.79 6.39
N PRO A 199 11.61 -11.66 7.65
CA PRO A 199 11.86 -10.35 8.27
C PRO A 199 12.82 -9.48 7.45
N ALA A 200 12.47 -8.20 7.31
CA ALA A 200 13.33 -7.22 6.66
C ALA A 200 14.68 -7.13 7.41
N GLY A 201 15.80 -7.17 6.66
CA GLY A 201 17.14 -7.24 7.22
C GLY A 201 17.63 -8.64 7.60
N GLU A 202 16.77 -9.66 7.54
CA GLU A 202 17.11 -11.09 7.70
C GLU A 202 16.71 -11.91 6.44
N ASP A 203 16.45 -11.23 5.35
CA ASP A 203 15.93 -11.79 4.09
C ASP A 203 17.02 -12.21 3.09
N ASP A 204 18.29 -12.12 3.44
CA ASP A 204 19.40 -12.60 2.61
C ASP A 204 19.33 -14.11 2.32
N ALA A 205 18.63 -14.87 3.16
CA ALA A 205 18.39 -16.28 2.93
C ALA A 205 17.61 -16.56 1.62
N LEU A 206 16.87 -15.56 1.09
CA LEU A 206 16.20 -15.68 -0.22
C LEU A 206 17.19 -15.77 -1.39
N ILE A 207 18.46 -15.35 -1.20
CA ILE A 207 19.48 -15.45 -2.23
C ILE A 207 19.78 -16.93 -2.48
N GLY A 208 19.56 -17.39 -3.71
CA GLY A 208 19.82 -18.77 -4.12
C GLY A 208 18.78 -19.80 -3.65
N MET A 209 17.72 -19.39 -2.95
CA MET A 209 16.57 -20.26 -2.70
C MET A 209 15.75 -20.46 -3.98
N ASP A 210 15.13 -21.65 -4.07
CA ASP A 210 14.09 -21.87 -5.09
C ASP A 210 12.84 -21.05 -4.75
N ARG A 211 12.48 -20.15 -5.66
CA ARG A 211 11.29 -19.28 -5.56
C ARG A 211 10.36 -19.56 -6.73
N PRO A 212 9.60 -20.66 -6.67
CA PRO A 212 8.75 -21.08 -7.78
C PRO A 212 7.51 -20.17 -7.96
N VAL A 213 7.23 -19.32 -6.95
CA VAL A 213 6.24 -18.24 -7.00
C VAL A 213 6.99 -16.92 -6.80
N PRO A 214 6.70 -15.86 -7.58
CA PRO A 214 7.34 -14.56 -7.43
C PRO A 214 7.26 -14.04 -6.00
N VAL A 215 8.38 -13.49 -5.50
CA VAL A 215 8.47 -12.93 -4.14
C VAL A 215 8.55 -11.42 -4.22
N CYS A 216 7.72 -10.75 -3.41
CA CYS A 216 7.57 -9.31 -3.35
C CYS A 216 8.16 -8.73 -2.05
N ALA A 217 8.98 -7.68 -2.17
CA ALA A 217 9.48 -6.92 -1.02
C ALA A 217 8.44 -5.88 -0.60
N ASP A 218 7.99 -5.90 0.65
CA ASP A 218 7.20 -4.85 1.28
C ASP A 218 8.01 -4.11 2.35
N GLU A 219 8.20 -4.72 3.50
CA GLU A 219 8.96 -4.11 4.61
C GLU A 219 10.44 -3.89 4.27
N SER A 220 10.98 -4.64 3.30
CA SER A 220 12.37 -4.48 2.82
C SER A 220 12.54 -3.38 1.77
N CYS A 221 11.45 -2.81 1.23
CA CYS A 221 11.48 -1.78 0.19
C CYS A 221 10.79 -0.50 0.67
N HIS A 222 11.55 0.58 0.85
CA HIS A 222 11.00 1.88 1.25
C HIS A 222 11.03 2.90 0.13
N ASP A 223 12.19 3.14 -0.46
CA ASP A 223 12.48 4.14 -1.47
C ASP A 223 13.52 3.63 -2.48
N ARG A 224 14.02 4.49 -3.36
CA ARG A 224 15.02 4.12 -4.36
C ARG A 224 16.35 3.64 -3.75
N GLU A 225 16.70 4.11 -2.55
CA GLU A 225 17.94 3.69 -1.89
C GLU A 225 17.89 2.21 -1.49
N SER A 226 16.69 1.70 -1.20
CA SER A 226 16.45 0.30 -0.86
C SER A 226 16.75 -0.67 -2.01
N LEU A 227 16.58 -0.25 -3.28
CA LEU A 227 16.59 -1.15 -4.44
C LEU A 227 17.85 -2.00 -4.56
N SER A 228 19.01 -1.44 -4.24
CA SER A 228 20.28 -2.17 -4.36
C SER A 228 20.39 -3.36 -3.40
N SER A 229 19.69 -3.33 -2.28
CA SER A 229 19.67 -4.40 -1.28
C SER A 229 18.69 -5.51 -1.60
N LEU A 230 17.84 -5.34 -2.62
CA LEU A 230 16.80 -6.29 -3.02
C LEU A 230 17.23 -7.20 -4.16
N ASP A 231 18.33 -6.88 -4.85
CA ASP A 231 18.83 -7.65 -5.99
C ASP A 231 19.07 -9.12 -5.61
N GLY A 232 18.52 -10.03 -6.40
CA GLY A 232 18.67 -11.48 -6.20
C GLY A 232 17.77 -12.07 -5.11
N LYS A 233 17.09 -11.25 -4.31
CA LYS A 233 16.18 -11.68 -3.25
C LYS A 233 14.71 -11.63 -3.67
N TYR A 234 14.33 -10.61 -4.42
CA TYR A 234 12.95 -10.32 -4.78
C TYR A 234 12.78 -10.19 -6.28
N ASP A 235 11.58 -10.48 -6.74
CA ASP A 235 11.16 -10.38 -8.14
C ASP A 235 10.27 -9.15 -8.35
N VAL A 236 9.55 -8.76 -7.30
CA VAL A 236 8.56 -7.67 -7.27
C VAL A 236 8.87 -6.76 -6.09
N ILE A 237 8.59 -5.47 -6.22
CA ILE A 237 8.61 -4.52 -5.09
C ILE A 237 7.20 -3.97 -4.84
N ASN A 238 6.83 -3.81 -3.57
CA ASN A 238 5.57 -3.17 -3.18
C ASN A 238 5.80 -1.70 -2.84
N ILE A 239 5.32 -0.81 -3.71
CA ILE A 239 5.36 0.64 -3.49
C ILE A 239 4.16 1.04 -2.63
N LYS A 240 4.44 1.61 -1.45
CA LYS A 240 3.43 2.24 -0.59
C LYS A 240 3.85 3.68 -0.34
N LEU A 241 2.92 4.61 -0.54
CA LEU A 241 3.23 6.05 -0.42
C LEU A 241 3.70 6.44 0.99
N ASP A 242 3.16 5.81 2.03
CA ASP A 242 3.60 6.02 3.41
C ASP A 242 5.04 5.55 3.67
N LYS A 243 5.57 4.65 2.86
CA LYS A 243 6.98 4.25 2.92
C LYS A 243 7.86 5.16 2.07
N THR A 244 7.45 5.40 0.83
CA THR A 244 8.23 6.23 -0.11
C THR A 244 8.29 7.71 0.27
N GLY A 245 7.35 8.16 1.12
CA GLY A 245 7.21 9.57 1.45
C GLY A 245 6.57 10.38 0.32
N GLY A 246 5.52 9.81 -0.28
CA GLY A 246 4.63 10.50 -1.21
C GLY A 246 4.78 10.11 -2.68
N LEU A 247 3.95 10.75 -3.51
CA LEU A 247 3.83 10.46 -4.93
C LEU A 247 5.12 10.78 -5.70
N THR A 248 5.82 11.87 -5.33
CA THR A 248 7.05 12.30 -6.00
C THR A 248 8.13 11.21 -5.99
N GLU A 249 8.39 10.61 -4.84
CA GLU A 249 9.39 9.53 -4.74
C GLU A 249 8.83 8.21 -5.27
N ALA A 250 7.54 7.93 -5.08
CA ALA A 250 6.91 6.70 -5.57
C ALA A 250 7.02 6.55 -7.10
N LEU A 251 6.81 7.63 -7.86
CA LEU A 251 6.97 7.62 -9.32
C LEU A 251 8.43 7.36 -9.72
N LYS A 252 9.38 7.97 -9.03
CA LYS A 252 10.82 7.76 -9.28
C LYS A 252 11.27 6.35 -8.88
N LEU A 253 10.74 5.82 -7.76
CA LEU A 253 11.00 4.45 -7.32
C LEU A 253 10.48 3.46 -8.36
N ARG A 254 9.25 3.66 -8.85
CA ARG A 254 8.67 2.82 -9.90
C ARG A 254 9.54 2.76 -11.15
N GLU A 255 9.96 3.92 -11.66
CA GLU A 255 10.84 4.01 -12.83
C GLU A 255 12.17 3.27 -12.59
N ALA A 256 12.82 3.54 -11.46
CA ALA A 256 14.09 2.92 -11.10
C ALA A 256 13.99 1.40 -10.92
N ALA A 257 12.90 0.91 -10.32
CA ALA A 257 12.65 -0.52 -10.13
C ALA A 257 12.47 -1.25 -11.47
N LEU A 258 11.63 -0.70 -12.37
CA LEU A 258 11.42 -1.26 -13.70
C LEU A 258 12.72 -1.26 -14.52
N ALA A 259 13.54 -0.21 -14.42
CA ALA A 259 14.84 -0.14 -15.09
C ALA A 259 15.84 -1.20 -14.58
N ARG A 260 15.68 -1.68 -13.34
CA ARG A 260 16.47 -2.78 -12.75
C ARG A 260 15.89 -4.17 -13.02
N GLY A 261 14.71 -4.25 -13.65
CA GLY A 261 14.05 -5.51 -13.98
C GLY A 261 13.11 -6.05 -12.90
N PHE A 262 12.82 -5.28 -11.85
CA PHE A 262 11.76 -5.62 -10.90
C PHE A 262 10.38 -5.40 -11.53
N GLU A 263 9.43 -6.25 -11.19
CA GLU A 263 8.02 -5.96 -11.35
C GLU A 263 7.51 -5.08 -10.18
N VAL A 264 6.38 -4.42 -10.38
CA VAL A 264 5.84 -3.47 -9.39
C VAL A 264 4.46 -3.92 -8.92
N MET A 265 4.31 -4.02 -7.62
CA MET A 265 3.06 -4.02 -6.88
C MET A 265 2.87 -2.63 -6.27
N VAL A 266 1.64 -2.15 -6.19
CA VAL A 266 1.32 -0.92 -5.45
C VAL A 266 0.32 -1.26 -4.36
N GLY A 267 0.74 -1.05 -3.12
CA GLY A 267 -0.06 -1.32 -1.94
C GLY A 267 -0.33 -0.08 -1.08
N CYS A 268 -0.97 -0.31 0.04
CA CYS A 268 -1.33 0.75 0.98
C CYS A 268 -1.22 0.29 2.44
N MET A 269 -1.24 1.25 3.35
CA MET A 269 -1.69 1.05 4.72
C MET A 269 -3.22 1.17 4.76
N VAL A 270 -3.87 0.68 5.81
CA VAL A 270 -5.33 0.82 5.95
C VAL A 270 -5.67 2.28 6.26
N GLY A 271 -6.17 2.97 5.27
CA GLY A 271 -6.54 4.38 5.30
C GLY A 271 -7.77 4.68 4.45
N SER A 272 -8.14 5.94 4.34
CA SER A 272 -9.31 6.38 3.57
C SER A 272 -9.01 6.51 2.08
N SER A 273 -10.03 6.79 1.30
CA SER A 273 -9.90 7.08 -0.13
C SER A 273 -8.91 8.21 -0.45
N LEU A 274 -8.71 9.16 0.47
CA LEU A 274 -7.76 10.25 0.26
C LEU A 274 -6.30 9.74 0.24
N ALA A 275 -5.95 8.76 1.08
CA ALA A 275 -4.62 8.13 1.06
C ALA A 275 -4.40 7.30 -0.22
N MET A 276 -5.46 6.64 -0.72
CA MET A 276 -5.38 5.79 -1.91
C MET A 276 -5.36 6.59 -3.21
N ALA A 277 -5.98 7.77 -3.25
CA ALA A 277 -6.15 8.56 -4.46
C ALA A 277 -4.84 8.79 -5.25
N PRO A 278 -3.74 9.29 -4.66
CA PRO A 278 -2.49 9.44 -5.38
C PRO A 278 -1.84 8.11 -5.77
N ALA A 279 -2.07 7.03 -5.01
CA ALA A 279 -1.51 5.72 -5.31
C ALA A 279 -2.12 5.09 -6.58
N THR A 280 -3.35 5.46 -6.98
CA THR A 280 -3.95 5.01 -8.24
C THR A 280 -3.12 5.40 -9.46
N LEU A 281 -2.39 6.52 -9.40
CA LEU A 281 -1.51 6.96 -10.48
C LEU A 281 -0.24 6.12 -10.58
N VAL A 282 0.26 5.64 -9.45
CA VAL A 282 1.43 4.75 -9.39
C VAL A 282 1.06 3.32 -9.80
N ALA A 283 -0.19 2.92 -9.55
CA ALA A 283 -0.69 1.57 -9.79
C ALA A 283 -0.90 1.23 -11.27
N GLN A 284 -0.94 2.23 -12.16
CA GLN A 284 -1.22 2.00 -13.58
C GLN A 284 -0.24 0.99 -14.21
N GLY A 285 -0.78 -0.18 -14.62
CA GLY A 285 0.02 -1.26 -15.20
C GLY A 285 0.93 -2.00 -14.20
N ALA A 286 0.69 -1.91 -12.90
CA ALA A 286 1.33 -2.76 -11.89
C ALA A 286 0.86 -4.22 -12.02
N VAL A 287 1.72 -5.18 -11.68
CA VAL A 287 1.34 -6.62 -11.72
C VAL A 287 0.33 -6.98 -10.64
N VAL A 288 0.30 -6.19 -9.56
CA VAL A 288 -0.69 -6.25 -8.48
C VAL A 288 -0.99 -4.84 -8.00
N THR A 289 -2.26 -4.50 -7.91
CA THR A 289 -2.77 -3.34 -7.19
C THR A 289 -3.48 -3.82 -5.91
N ASP A 290 -3.13 -3.23 -4.77
CA ASP A 290 -3.64 -3.57 -3.43
C ASP A 290 -4.01 -2.27 -2.69
N LEU A 291 -5.06 -1.62 -3.18
CA LEU A 291 -5.57 -0.32 -2.71
C LEU A 291 -6.97 -0.48 -2.07
N ASP A 292 -7.16 -1.53 -1.32
CA ASP A 292 -8.43 -1.89 -0.69
C ASP A 292 -8.66 -1.25 0.68
N GLY A 293 -7.77 -0.39 1.15
CA GLY A 293 -7.90 0.28 2.45
C GLY A 293 -9.31 0.81 2.71
N PRO A 294 -9.93 1.57 1.80
CA PRO A 294 -11.29 2.08 1.96
C PRO A 294 -12.38 1.00 2.08
N LEU A 295 -12.20 -0.14 1.41
CA LEU A 295 -13.15 -1.26 1.46
C LEU A 295 -13.15 -1.97 2.82
N LEU A 296 -12.12 -1.77 3.62
CA LEU A 296 -11.99 -2.33 4.97
C LEU A 296 -12.60 -1.41 6.04
N LEU A 297 -12.95 -0.17 5.69
CA LEU A 297 -13.59 0.79 6.59
C LEU A 297 -15.09 0.53 6.69
N ALA A 298 -15.68 0.84 7.84
CA ALA A 298 -17.13 0.85 8.01
C ALA A 298 -17.79 2.03 7.29
N GLU A 299 -17.10 3.17 7.29
CA GLU A 299 -17.48 4.40 6.59
C GLU A 299 -16.20 5.08 6.07
N ASP A 300 -16.25 5.60 4.87
CA ASP A 300 -15.15 6.35 4.23
C ASP A 300 -15.47 7.86 4.24
N ARG A 301 -14.71 8.65 3.51
CA ARG A 301 -14.91 10.10 3.34
C ARG A 301 -16.18 10.38 2.50
N ASP A 302 -16.70 11.59 2.62
CA ASP A 302 -17.92 12.05 1.90
C ASP A 302 -17.81 11.92 0.38
N THR A 303 -16.60 12.05 -0.17
CA THR A 303 -16.31 11.83 -1.58
C THR A 303 -15.28 10.70 -1.68
N PRO A 304 -15.71 9.43 -1.68
CA PRO A 304 -14.80 8.29 -1.73
C PRO A 304 -14.31 8.00 -3.15
N LEU A 305 -13.30 7.10 -3.25
CA LEU A 305 -13.00 6.42 -4.51
C LEU A 305 -14.15 5.48 -4.88
N GLU A 306 -14.37 5.32 -6.17
CA GLU A 306 -15.31 4.34 -6.70
C GLU A 306 -14.64 2.98 -6.87
N PHE A 307 -15.35 1.92 -6.48
CA PHE A 307 -14.93 0.52 -6.64
C PHE A 307 -16.05 -0.27 -7.31
N ASP A 308 -15.73 -0.95 -8.40
CA ASP A 308 -16.67 -1.80 -9.13
C ASP A 308 -16.00 -3.10 -9.64
N ASP A 309 -16.57 -3.74 -10.65
CA ASP A 309 -16.02 -4.95 -11.28
C ASP A 309 -14.74 -4.70 -12.09
N LYS A 310 -14.43 -3.45 -12.42
CA LYS A 310 -13.17 -3.04 -13.05
C LYS A 310 -12.07 -2.73 -12.03
N GLY A 311 -12.40 -2.63 -10.75
CA GLY A 311 -11.49 -2.39 -9.65
C GLY A 311 -11.65 -1.03 -8.99
N VAL A 312 -10.53 -0.42 -8.59
CA VAL A 312 -10.47 0.94 -8.05
C VAL A 312 -10.37 1.94 -9.18
N HIS A 313 -11.27 2.92 -9.20
CA HIS A 313 -11.26 4.00 -10.17
C HIS A 313 -10.32 5.13 -9.76
N PRO A 314 -9.74 5.86 -10.73
CA PRO A 314 -9.01 7.09 -10.45
C PRO A 314 -9.86 8.10 -9.68
N PRO A 315 -9.24 8.95 -8.83
CA PRO A 315 -9.99 9.89 -8.00
C PRO A 315 -10.72 10.94 -8.83
N GLN A 316 -11.91 11.33 -8.36
CA GLN A 316 -12.56 12.55 -8.84
C GLN A 316 -11.83 13.79 -8.30
N ALA A 317 -11.85 14.89 -9.04
CA ALA A 317 -11.20 16.15 -8.63
C ALA A 317 -11.73 16.70 -7.29
N ALA A 318 -12.95 16.34 -6.90
CA ALA A 318 -13.54 16.72 -5.61
C ALA A 318 -12.86 15.99 -4.43
N LEU A 319 -12.29 14.81 -4.64
CA LEU A 319 -11.51 14.11 -3.63
C LEU A 319 -10.06 14.59 -3.64
N TRP A 320 -9.40 14.49 -4.81
CA TRP A 320 -7.97 14.77 -4.93
C TRP A 320 -7.55 14.89 -6.41
N GLY A 321 -6.59 15.78 -6.67
CA GLY A 321 -5.93 15.88 -7.99
C GLY A 321 -6.81 16.41 -9.09
#